data_87e1ecd5901be39bbdf9b1e441a16e53
#
_entry.id   87e1ecd5901be39bbdf9b1e441a16e53
#
_cell.length_a   1.000
_cell.length_b   1.000
_cell.length_c   1.000
_cell.angle_alpha   90.00
_cell.angle_beta   90.00
_cell.angle_gamma   90.00
#
_symmetry.space_group_name_H-M   'P 1'
#
loop_
_entity.id
_entity.type
_entity.pdbx_description
1 polymer ?
#
loop_
_entity_poly.entity_id
_entity_poly.type
_entity_poly.pdbx_seq_one_letter_code
_entity_poly.pdbx_strand_id
1 'polypeptide(L)'
;EFLAVRLRHAASAPRMSFVADVEGAKLALVQGEGFQIAEASEVGSWADTAWPLGACHDPLTGDTTFAVHAPAATRVVLELYPTALGSDAQCEFEMVPGRDGVWCAAIAGLKHGALYAFRCWGANWRHDPSWRRGGSRAGFKSDLDADGNRFNPNKVLFDPYAREITHTPLSSLVRRAGASAMAFATGPMPYAGRPSREVDTGRIAPKGILVLDETSTGRRPSASAHNNPSIYEAHVKGLTLHPSSSSLAALLGRTPGFEGVVDVPEELRGTYAGAALMTPYLRALGITTIELMPVHETDTDHEGPTEGTV
;
A
#
# COMPACT_ATOMS: atom_id res chain seq x y z
N GLU A 1 10.95 -10.24 -23.26
CA GLU A 1 9.66 -10.93 -23.09
C GLU A 1 9.35 -11.00 -21.62
N PHE A 2 8.16 -10.53 -21.22
CA PHE A 2 7.69 -10.54 -19.84
C PHE A 2 7.06 -11.89 -19.48
N LEU A 3 7.28 -12.37 -18.26
CA LEU A 3 6.53 -13.48 -17.71
C LEU A 3 5.40 -12.90 -16.85
N ALA A 4 4.18 -12.87 -17.37
CA ALA A 4 3.01 -12.56 -16.56
C ALA A 4 2.44 -13.87 -15.98
N VAL A 5 2.39 -13.95 -14.65
CA VAL A 5 1.77 -15.07 -13.96
C VAL A 5 0.30 -14.76 -13.73
N ARG A 6 -0.58 -15.46 -14.41
CA ARG A 6 -2.03 -15.32 -14.24
C ARG A 6 -2.47 -16.16 -13.04
N LEU A 7 -2.89 -15.51 -11.97
CA LEU A 7 -3.48 -16.16 -10.81
C LEU A 7 -4.99 -16.32 -11.00
N ARG A 8 -5.51 -17.55 -10.91
CA ARG A 8 -6.95 -17.78 -10.81
C ARG A 8 -7.27 -18.22 -9.39
N HIS A 9 -8.29 -17.62 -8.82
CA HIS A 9 -8.82 -18.03 -7.52
C HIS A 9 -9.52 -19.38 -7.67
N ALA A 10 -9.02 -20.42 -6.99
CA ALA A 10 -9.66 -21.72 -6.92
C ALA A 10 -10.17 -21.96 -5.49
N ALA A 11 -11.44 -22.28 -5.36
CA ALA A 11 -12.11 -22.44 -4.06
C ALA A 11 -11.64 -23.70 -3.27
N SER A 12 -10.83 -24.55 -3.86
CA SER A 12 -10.28 -25.75 -3.21
C SER A 12 -9.10 -26.32 -4.00
N ALA A 13 -7.89 -25.86 -3.72
CA ALA A 13 -6.68 -26.49 -4.28
C ALA A 13 -5.70 -26.87 -3.16
N PRO A 14 -5.06 -28.06 -3.23
CA PRO A 14 -4.02 -28.45 -2.28
C PRO A 14 -2.79 -27.55 -2.43
N ARG A 15 -1.99 -27.46 -1.38
CA ARG A 15 -0.70 -26.74 -1.37
C ARG A 15 0.17 -27.21 -2.54
N MET A 16 0.46 -26.32 -3.46
CA MET A 16 1.39 -26.61 -4.54
C MET A 16 2.55 -25.61 -4.51
N SER A 17 3.76 -26.12 -4.58
CA SER A 17 4.97 -25.35 -4.86
C SER A 17 5.30 -25.52 -6.35
N PHE A 18 5.39 -24.43 -7.10
CA PHE A 18 5.81 -24.44 -8.49
C PHE A 18 7.08 -23.62 -8.69
N VAL A 19 7.98 -24.18 -9.47
CA VAL A 19 9.11 -23.48 -10.05
C VAL A 19 8.88 -23.48 -11.56
N ALA A 20 8.58 -22.33 -12.14
CA ALA A 20 8.60 -22.17 -13.58
C ALA A 20 10.01 -21.71 -13.99
N ASP A 21 10.72 -22.55 -14.72
CA ASP A 21 12.01 -22.22 -15.32
C ASP A 21 11.75 -21.87 -16.79
N VAL A 22 11.82 -20.57 -17.11
CA VAL A 22 11.77 -20.09 -18.48
C VAL A 22 13.05 -19.29 -18.69
N GLU A 23 13.89 -19.72 -19.62
CA GLU A 23 15.20 -19.20 -20.03
C GLU A 23 15.61 -17.87 -19.35
N GLY A 24 16.19 -17.98 -18.13
CA GLY A 24 16.83 -16.88 -17.41
C GLY A 24 15.99 -16.14 -16.37
N ALA A 25 14.68 -16.36 -16.26
CA ALA A 25 13.83 -15.77 -15.22
C ALA A 25 13.16 -16.88 -14.40
N LYS A 26 13.50 -16.98 -13.10
CA LYS A 26 12.85 -17.91 -12.17
C LYS A 26 11.76 -17.16 -11.42
N LEU A 27 10.51 -17.40 -11.76
CA LEU A 27 9.39 -17.07 -10.91
C LEU A 27 9.08 -18.29 -10.04
N ALA A 28 9.56 -18.30 -8.81
CA ALA A 28 9.26 -19.34 -7.84
C ALA A 28 8.04 -18.92 -7.02
N LEU A 29 6.90 -19.58 -7.24
CA LEU A 29 5.83 -19.59 -6.25
C LEU A 29 6.29 -20.49 -5.12
N VAL A 30 6.68 -19.92 -3.99
CA VAL A 30 7.26 -20.69 -2.88
C VAL A 30 6.18 -21.38 -2.07
N GLN A 31 4.99 -20.77 -1.96
CA GLN A 31 3.83 -21.38 -1.28
C GLN A 31 2.54 -20.59 -1.58
N GLY A 32 1.44 -21.26 -1.88
CA GLY A 32 0.14 -20.58 -2.06
C GLY A 32 -1.03 -21.55 -1.81
N GLU A 33 -2.04 -21.07 -1.07
CA GLU A 33 -3.37 -21.69 -1.00
C GLU A 33 -4.37 -20.81 -1.74
N GLY A 34 -5.17 -21.40 -2.64
CA GLY A 34 -6.26 -20.69 -3.29
C GLY A 34 -5.94 -19.95 -4.58
N PHE A 35 -4.70 -20.03 -5.08
CA PHE A 35 -4.34 -19.49 -6.39
C PHE A 35 -3.82 -20.58 -7.32
N GLN A 36 -4.28 -20.57 -8.56
CA GLN A 36 -3.69 -21.35 -9.65
C GLN A 36 -2.90 -20.40 -10.54
N ILE A 37 -1.65 -20.78 -10.87
CA ILE A 37 -0.91 -20.17 -11.97
C ILE A 37 -1.61 -20.64 -13.25
N ALA A 38 -2.28 -19.74 -13.96
CA ALA A 38 -3.07 -20.14 -15.10
C ALA A 38 -2.23 -20.30 -16.37
N GLU A 39 -1.28 -19.42 -16.60
CA GLU A 39 -0.31 -19.45 -17.70
C GLU A 39 0.78 -18.41 -17.45
N ALA A 40 2.03 -18.75 -17.82
CA ALA A 40 3.12 -17.78 -17.90
C ALA A 40 3.14 -17.23 -19.33
N SER A 41 2.89 -15.94 -19.52
CA SER A 41 3.09 -15.27 -20.80
C SER A 41 4.48 -14.63 -20.83
N GLU A 42 5.21 -14.85 -21.92
CA GLU A 42 6.52 -14.24 -22.13
C GLU A 42 6.39 -12.73 -22.28
N VAL A 43 7.15 -11.99 -21.50
CA VAL A 43 7.20 -10.53 -21.54
C VAL A 43 8.67 -10.15 -21.61
N GLY A 44 9.02 -9.24 -22.50
CA GLY A 44 10.38 -8.87 -22.90
C GLY A 44 11.40 -8.64 -21.78
N SER A 45 12.65 -8.35 -22.13
CA SER A 45 13.78 -8.32 -21.21
C SER A 45 13.57 -7.40 -19.98
N TRP A 46 13.40 -7.98 -18.82
CA TRP A 46 13.27 -7.27 -17.54
C TRP A 46 14.46 -6.36 -17.24
N ALA A 47 15.65 -6.81 -17.66
CA ALA A 47 16.89 -6.10 -17.39
C ALA A 47 16.95 -4.73 -18.06
N ASP A 48 16.26 -4.55 -19.19
CA ASP A 48 16.32 -3.33 -20.02
C ASP A 48 15.13 -2.40 -19.86
N THR A 49 14.12 -2.82 -19.09
CA THR A 49 12.89 -2.04 -18.89
C THR A 49 13.03 -1.12 -17.68
N ALA A 50 12.72 0.16 -17.86
CA ALA A 50 12.58 1.10 -16.76
C ALA A 50 11.19 0.92 -16.12
N TRP A 51 11.14 0.29 -14.98
CA TRP A 51 9.89 0.05 -14.23
C TRP A 51 9.57 1.25 -13.34
N PRO A 52 8.34 1.77 -13.38
CA PRO A 52 7.90 2.71 -12.35
C PRO A 52 7.89 2.00 -10.99
N LEU A 53 8.45 2.65 -9.97
CA LEU A 53 8.50 2.11 -8.62
C LEU A 53 7.10 2.05 -8.00
N GLY A 54 6.89 1.05 -7.15
CA GLY A 54 5.61 0.79 -6.53
C GLY A 54 4.82 -0.32 -7.24
N ALA A 55 3.53 -0.43 -6.88
CA ALA A 55 2.57 -1.31 -7.52
C ALA A 55 1.83 -0.55 -8.63
N CYS A 56 2.04 -0.93 -9.89
CA CYS A 56 1.44 -0.29 -11.05
C CYS A 56 0.55 -1.30 -11.79
N HIS A 57 -0.74 -1.00 -11.89
CA HIS A 57 -1.71 -1.82 -12.62
C HIS A 57 -1.91 -1.31 -14.05
N ASP A 58 -1.87 -2.22 -14.99
CA ASP A 58 -2.24 -1.94 -16.37
C ASP A 58 -3.69 -2.41 -16.61
N PRO A 59 -4.64 -1.49 -16.81
CA PRO A 59 -6.04 -1.85 -17.04
C PRO A 59 -6.27 -2.55 -18.37
N LEU A 60 -5.34 -2.46 -19.32
CA LEU A 60 -5.48 -3.09 -20.64
C LEU A 60 -5.15 -4.57 -20.59
N THR A 61 -4.10 -4.95 -19.87
CA THR A 61 -3.67 -6.34 -19.72
C THR A 61 -4.25 -7.01 -18.48
N GLY A 62 -4.62 -6.24 -17.47
CA GLY A 62 -5.03 -6.72 -16.14
C GLY A 62 -3.86 -7.15 -15.28
N ASP A 63 -2.63 -6.83 -15.69
CA ASP A 63 -1.41 -7.15 -14.97
C ASP A 63 -1.07 -6.05 -13.95
N THR A 64 -0.47 -6.46 -12.86
CA THR A 64 0.10 -5.54 -11.87
C THR A 64 1.59 -5.79 -11.77
N THR A 65 2.38 -4.76 -12.04
CA THR A 65 3.82 -4.78 -11.85
C THR A 65 4.18 -4.23 -10.49
N PHE A 66 5.11 -4.89 -9.82
CA PHE A 66 5.70 -4.45 -8.56
C PHE A 66 7.17 -4.18 -8.80
N ALA A 67 7.63 -2.98 -8.46
CA ALA A 67 9.02 -2.61 -8.61
C ALA A 67 9.53 -1.90 -7.36
N VAL A 68 10.66 -2.35 -6.82
CA VAL A 68 11.30 -1.76 -5.64
C VAL A 68 12.79 -1.57 -5.86
N HIS A 69 13.30 -0.40 -5.49
CA HIS A 69 14.72 -0.09 -5.58
C HIS A 69 15.45 -0.64 -4.35
N ALA A 70 16.27 -1.65 -4.55
CA ALA A 70 17.07 -2.30 -3.51
C ALA A 70 18.42 -2.77 -4.06
N PRO A 71 19.33 -1.83 -4.43
CA PRO A 71 20.56 -2.13 -5.20
C PRO A 71 21.54 -3.01 -4.43
N ALA A 72 21.52 -2.98 -3.09
CA ALA A 72 22.39 -3.79 -2.25
C ALA A 72 21.75 -5.14 -1.87
N ALA A 73 20.49 -5.41 -2.27
CA ALA A 73 19.86 -6.68 -2.04
C ALA A 73 20.46 -7.79 -2.93
N THR A 74 20.56 -8.99 -2.38
CA THR A 74 20.97 -10.20 -3.11
C THR A 74 19.78 -11.09 -3.47
N ARG A 75 18.63 -10.84 -2.85
CA ARG A 75 17.35 -11.49 -3.11
C ARG A 75 16.22 -10.62 -2.58
N VAL A 76 15.14 -10.53 -3.33
CA VAL A 76 13.89 -9.89 -2.91
C VAL A 76 12.74 -10.83 -3.22
N VAL A 77 11.83 -10.97 -2.26
CA VAL A 77 10.60 -11.76 -2.39
C VAL A 77 9.42 -10.84 -2.18
N LEU A 78 8.49 -10.85 -3.12
CA LEU A 78 7.17 -10.23 -2.99
C LEU A 78 6.23 -11.21 -2.29
N GLU A 79 5.57 -10.76 -1.25
CA GLU A 79 4.59 -11.51 -0.48
C GLU A 79 3.19 -10.92 -0.65
N LEU A 80 2.18 -11.76 -0.90
CA LEU A 80 0.77 -11.38 -0.88
C LEU A 80 0.11 -11.90 0.39
N TYR A 81 -0.73 -11.08 1.00
CA TYR A 81 -1.38 -11.37 2.28
C TYR A 81 -2.90 -11.38 2.17
N PRO A 82 -3.61 -12.31 2.86
CA PRO A 82 -5.07 -12.32 2.88
C PRO A 82 -5.64 -11.30 3.85
N THR A 83 -4.89 -10.91 4.90
CA THR A 83 -5.32 -9.95 5.92
C THR A 83 -4.20 -9.01 6.32
N ALA A 84 -4.56 -7.83 6.82
CA ALA A 84 -3.60 -6.84 7.30
C ALA A 84 -2.76 -7.35 8.49
N LEU A 85 -3.40 -8.10 9.39
CA LEU A 85 -2.82 -8.61 10.63
C LEU A 85 -3.19 -10.08 10.85
N GLY A 86 -2.34 -10.80 11.59
CA GLY A 86 -2.62 -12.15 12.10
C GLY A 86 -2.34 -13.30 11.13
N SER A 87 -2.22 -13.05 9.83
CA SER A 87 -1.95 -14.08 8.82
C SER A 87 -0.51 -14.11 8.34
N ASP A 88 -0.06 -15.27 7.93
CA ASP A 88 1.15 -15.42 7.11
C ASP A 88 0.84 -15.05 5.66
N ALA A 89 1.87 -14.82 4.85
CA ALA A 89 1.70 -14.61 3.43
C ALA A 89 1.04 -15.83 2.79
N GLN A 90 0.07 -15.56 1.93
CA GLN A 90 -0.65 -16.57 1.16
C GLN A 90 0.16 -17.02 -0.05
N CYS A 91 0.86 -16.08 -0.68
CA CYS A 91 1.73 -16.33 -1.83
C CYS A 91 3.05 -15.60 -1.68
N GLU A 92 4.10 -16.18 -2.26
CA GLU A 92 5.45 -15.60 -2.32
C GLU A 92 5.98 -15.72 -3.74
N PHE A 93 6.52 -14.62 -4.27
CA PHE A 93 7.11 -14.56 -5.61
C PHE A 93 8.54 -14.05 -5.51
N GLU A 94 9.47 -14.79 -6.05
CA GLU A 94 10.84 -14.33 -6.19
C GLU A 94 10.89 -13.20 -7.23
N MET A 95 11.38 -12.04 -6.86
CA MET A 95 11.49 -10.91 -7.77
C MET A 95 12.77 -11.04 -8.62
N VAL A 96 12.71 -10.53 -9.82
CA VAL A 96 13.82 -10.54 -10.78
C VAL A 96 14.61 -9.23 -10.67
N PRO A 97 15.94 -9.27 -10.59
CA PRO A 97 16.76 -8.06 -10.63
C PRO A 97 16.70 -7.43 -12.03
N GLY A 98 16.34 -6.16 -12.09
CA GLY A 98 16.31 -5.33 -13.28
C GLY A 98 17.44 -4.31 -13.31
N ARG A 99 17.27 -3.24 -14.13
CA ARG A 99 18.23 -2.13 -14.24
C ARG A 99 18.36 -1.35 -12.93
N ASP A 100 19.51 -0.77 -12.73
CA ASP A 100 19.77 0.25 -11.70
C ASP A 100 19.38 -0.19 -10.27
N GLY A 101 19.48 -1.50 -9.97
CA GLY A 101 19.16 -2.04 -8.66
C GLY A 101 17.66 -2.10 -8.36
N VAL A 102 16.82 -2.04 -9.37
CA VAL A 102 15.36 -2.23 -9.24
C VAL A 102 15.02 -3.72 -9.36
N TRP A 103 14.24 -4.23 -8.42
CA TRP A 103 13.70 -5.59 -8.43
C TRP A 103 12.25 -5.54 -8.87
N CYS A 104 11.86 -6.48 -9.74
CA CYS A 104 10.57 -6.46 -10.42
C CYS A 104 9.84 -7.79 -10.32
N ALA A 105 8.51 -7.73 -10.26
CA ALA A 105 7.60 -8.85 -10.46
C ALA A 105 6.34 -8.37 -11.19
N ALA A 106 5.69 -9.24 -11.97
CA ALA A 106 4.39 -8.96 -12.57
C ALA A 106 3.40 -10.07 -12.23
N ILE A 107 2.21 -9.69 -11.79
CA ILE A 107 1.16 -10.63 -11.37
C ILE A 107 -0.15 -10.22 -12.04
N ALA A 108 -0.76 -11.14 -12.77
CA ALA A 108 -2.04 -10.92 -13.41
C ALA A 108 -3.22 -11.16 -12.46
N GLY A 109 -4.33 -10.46 -12.68
CA GLY A 109 -5.60 -10.72 -12.04
C GLY A 109 -5.71 -10.28 -10.58
N LEU A 110 -4.78 -9.49 -10.06
CA LEU A 110 -4.90 -8.86 -8.76
C LEU A 110 -6.05 -7.83 -8.78
N LYS A 111 -6.73 -7.72 -7.64
CA LYS A 111 -7.85 -6.80 -7.48
C LYS A 111 -7.46 -5.63 -6.58
N HIS A 112 -8.23 -4.55 -6.69
CA HIS A 112 -8.18 -3.45 -5.72
C HIS A 112 -8.24 -3.99 -4.28
N GLY A 113 -7.40 -3.45 -3.41
CA GLY A 113 -7.31 -3.88 -2.02
C GLY A 113 -6.38 -5.08 -1.77
N ALA A 114 -5.73 -5.66 -2.80
CA ALA A 114 -4.73 -6.72 -2.58
C ALA A 114 -3.58 -6.21 -1.70
N LEU A 115 -3.22 -7.01 -0.68
CA LEU A 115 -2.21 -6.65 0.29
C LEU A 115 -0.87 -7.28 -0.08
N TYR A 116 0.19 -6.49 -0.09
CA TYR A 116 1.52 -6.93 -0.48
C TYR A 116 2.63 -6.34 0.38
N ALA A 117 3.77 -7.02 0.44
CA ALA A 117 4.97 -6.57 1.12
C ALA A 117 6.21 -7.28 0.57
N PHE A 118 7.39 -6.91 1.06
CA PHE A 118 8.65 -7.47 0.59
C PHE A 118 9.45 -8.12 1.72
N ARG A 119 10.24 -9.14 1.36
CA ARG A 119 11.37 -9.64 2.17
C ARG A 119 12.66 -9.50 1.39
N CYS A 120 13.70 -9.03 2.07
CA CYS A 120 14.98 -8.75 1.43
C CYS A 120 16.13 -9.46 2.15
N TRP A 121 17.06 -9.99 1.38
CA TRP A 121 18.34 -10.52 1.79
C TRP A 121 19.48 -9.68 1.19
N GLY A 122 20.60 -9.65 1.88
CA GLY A 122 21.77 -8.93 1.41
C GLY A 122 23.07 -9.49 2.00
N ALA A 123 24.16 -8.74 1.89
CA ALA A 123 25.49 -9.20 2.27
C ALA A 123 25.61 -9.59 3.74
N ASN A 124 24.93 -8.87 4.65
CA ASN A 124 24.91 -9.12 6.08
C ASN A 124 23.99 -10.28 6.51
N TRP A 125 23.04 -10.63 5.68
CA TRP A 125 22.14 -11.77 5.88
C TRP A 125 21.85 -12.43 4.53
N ARG A 126 22.65 -13.41 4.15
CA ARG A 126 22.52 -14.08 2.86
C ARG A 126 21.36 -15.07 2.87
N HIS A 127 20.76 -15.26 1.70
CA HIS A 127 19.78 -16.33 1.56
C HIS A 127 20.47 -17.69 1.79
N ASP A 128 19.84 -18.48 2.65
CA ASP A 128 20.20 -19.86 2.96
C ASP A 128 18.96 -20.73 2.74
N PRO A 129 19.04 -21.83 1.98
CA PRO A 129 17.90 -22.72 1.73
C PRO A 129 17.25 -23.31 2.98
N SER A 130 17.97 -23.32 4.11
CA SER A 130 17.42 -23.74 5.41
C SER A 130 16.66 -22.63 6.15
N TRP A 131 16.68 -21.38 5.63
CA TRP A 131 15.89 -20.30 6.22
C TRP A 131 14.41 -20.65 6.22
N ARG A 132 13.76 -20.40 7.33
CA ARG A 132 12.31 -20.64 7.48
C ARG A 132 11.68 -19.41 8.12
N ARG A 133 10.47 -19.10 7.70
CA ARG A 133 9.61 -18.08 8.31
C ARG A 133 9.40 -18.40 9.80
N GLY A 134 9.13 -17.37 10.58
CA GLY A 134 8.87 -17.54 12.03
C GLY A 134 10.09 -17.37 12.93
N GLY A 135 11.20 -16.80 12.41
CA GLY A 135 12.34 -16.44 13.24
C GLY A 135 13.59 -17.26 13.00
N SER A 136 13.88 -17.55 11.75
CA SER A 136 15.10 -18.25 11.35
C SER A 136 16.34 -17.36 11.46
N ARG A 137 17.46 -17.96 11.83
CA ARG A 137 18.79 -17.33 11.84
C ARG A 137 19.68 -17.82 10.68
N ALA A 138 19.18 -18.69 9.82
CA ALA A 138 19.92 -19.23 8.69
C ALA A 138 20.42 -18.10 7.76
N GLY A 139 21.68 -18.14 7.38
CA GLY A 139 22.32 -17.13 6.54
C GLY A 139 22.74 -15.84 7.25
N PHE A 140 22.44 -15.67 8.54
CA PHE A 140 22.86 -14.50 9.32
C PHE A 140 24.38 -14.43 9.49
N LYS A 141 24.96 -13.27 9.23
CA LYS A 141 26.38 -12.99 9.47
C LYS A 141 26.58 -11.88 10.51
N SER A 142 25.89 -10.75 10.30
CA SER A 142 26.02 -9.58 11.17
C SER A 142 24.74 -8.74 11.09
N ASP A 143 24.54 -7.82 12.03
CA ASP A 143 23.42 -6.86 11.98
C ASP A 143 23.62 -5.79 10.89
N LEU A 144 24.86 -5.53 10.50
CA LEU A 144 25.27 -4.57 9.47
C LEU A 144 26.34 -5.19 8.59
N ASP A 145 26.39 -4.81 7.32
CA ASP A 145 27.57 -5.05 6.48
C ASP A 145 28.57 -3.86 6.56
N ALA A 146 29.63 -3.94 5.73
CA ALA A 146 30.67 -2.90 5.72
C ALA A 146 30.14 -1.55 5.20
N ASP A 147 29.09 -1.57 4.37
CA ASP A 147 28.48 -0.39 3.77
C ASP A 147 27.30 0.16 4.60
N GLY A 148 27.03 -0.44 5.75
CA GLY A 148 25.95 -0.03 6.65
C GLY A 148 24.57 -0.60 6.31
N ASN A 149 24.47 -1.49 5.33
CA ASN A 149 23.19 -2.14 4.99
C ASN A 149 22.75 -3.09 6.13
N ARG A 150 21.43 -3.11 6.34
CA ARG A 150 20.80 -3.84 7.47
C ARG A 150 19.71 -4.77 6.98
N PHE A 151 20.06 -5.70 6.09
CA PHE A 151 19.09 -6.69 5.63
C PHE A 151 18.69 -7.65 6.75
N ASN A 152 17.42 -7.95 6.84
CA ASN A 152 16.87 -8.93 7.79
C ASN A 152 15.61 -9.57 7.20
N PRO A 153 15.70 -10.82 6.71
CA PRO A 153 14.55 -11.48 6.10
C PRO A 153 13.43 -11.85 7.09
N ASN A 154 13.64 -11.73 8.39
CA ASN A 154 12.56 -11.85 9.38
C ASN A 154 11.72 -10.57 9.48
N LYS A 155 12.16 -9.46 8.85
CA LYS A 155 11.41 -8.20 8.84
C LYS A 155 10.74 -8.00 7.48
N VAL A 156 9.42 -8.06 7.50
CA VAL A 156 8.62 -7.71 6.34
C VAL A 156 8.60 -6.20 6.18
N LEU A 157 8.82 -5.75 4.97
CA LEU A 157 8.92 -4.34 4.60
C LEU A 157 7.73 -3.98 3.70
N PHE A 158 7.03 -2.91 4.03
CA PHE A 158 6.06 -2.35 3.10
C PHE A 158 6.77 -1.55 2.00
N ASP A 159 6.08 -1.37 0.90
CA ASP A 159 6.59 -0.63 -0.25
C ASP A 159 6.70 0.86 0.07
N PRO A 160 7.88 1.49 -0.07
CA PRO A 160 8.02 2.95 0.10
C PRO A 160 7.17 3.76 -0.88
N TYR A 161 6.77 3.17 -2.01
CA TYR A 161 5.95 3.78 -3.04
C TYR A 161 4.49 3.32 -2.99
N ALA A 162 4.09 2.59 -1.94
CA ALA A 162 2.69 2.21 -1.76
C ALA A 162 1.82 3.47 -1.68
N ARG A 163 0.74 3.48 -2.44
CA ARG A 163 -0.24 4.59 -2.42
C ARG A 163 -1.08 4.58 -1.15
N GLU A 164 -1.19 3.41 -0.54
CA GLU A 164 -1.91 3.18 0.71
C GLU A 164 -1.25 2.04 1.48
N ILE A 165 -1.26 2.12 2.81
CA ILE A 165 -0.76 1.06 3.71
C ILE A 165 -1.84 0.68 4.71
N THR A 166 -1.78 -0.55 5.22
CA THR A 166 -2.81 -1.08 6.12
C THR A 166 -2.83 -0.43 7.50
N HIS A 167 -1.69 -0.04 8.03
CA HIS A 167 -1.52 0.56 9.36
C HIS A 167 -0.05 1.00 9.54
N THR A 168 0.24 1.72 10.62
CA THR A 168 1.61 2.05 10.99
C THR A 168 2.21 0.99 11.92
N PRO A 169 3.55 0.83 11.99
CA PRO A 169 4.19 -0.11 12.92
C PRO A 169 3.87 0.15 14.40
N LEU A 170 3.47 1.38 14.74
CA LEU A 170 3.17 1.80 16.10
C LEU A 170 1.67 1.83 16.41
N SER A 171 0.82 1.40 15.48
CA SER A 171 -0.62 1.48 15.62
C SER A 171 -1.16 0.70 16.81
N SER A 172 -2.33 1.11 17.31
CA SER A 172 -3.06 0.39 18.35
C SER A 172 -3.42 -1.04 17.92
N LEU A 173 -3.57 -1.26 16.61
CA LEU A 173 -3.84 -2.59 16.04
C LEU A 173 -2.69 -3.56 16.30
N VAL A 174 -1.43 -3.11 16.14
CA VAL A 174 -0.24 -3.92 16.43
C VAL A 174 -0.15 -4.24 17.91
N ARG A 175 -0.44 -3.26 18.79
CA ARG A 175 -0.49 -3.48 20.24
C ARG A 175 -1.57 -4.47 20.67
N ARG A 176 -2.77 -4.37 20.09
CA ARG A 176 -3.88 -5.33 20.33
C ARG A 176 -3.55 -6.74 19.83
N ALA A 177 -2.72 -6.86 18.79
CA ALA A 177 -2.18 -8.13 18.33
C ALA A 177 -1.06 -8.70 19.25
N GLY A 178 -0.79 -8.07 20.40
CA GLY A 178 0.19 -8.51 21.38
C GLY A 178 1.64 -8.18 21.02
N ALA A 179 1.86 -7.29 20.05
CA ALA A 179 3.18 -6.87 19.61
C ALA A 179 3.50 -5.42 20.03
N SER A 180 4.77 -5.08 20.02
CA SER A 180 5.26 -3.72 20.28
C SER A 180 6.26 -3.30 19.22
N ALA A 181 6.66 -2.02 19.22
CA ALA A 181 7.71 -1.48 18.35
C ALA A 181 9.00 -2.31 18.36
N MET A 182 9.31 -2.95 19.48
CA MET A 182 10.50 -3.80 19.62
C MET A 182 10.47 -5.03 18.70
N ALA A 183 9.30 -5.49 18.27
CA ALA A 183 9.19 -6.57 17.29
C ALA A 183 9.83 -6.20 15.93
N PHE A 184 9.85 -4.91 15.59
CA PHE A 184 10.43 -4.40 14.35
C PHE A 184 11.94 -4.09 14.45
N ALA A 185 12.54 -4.15 15.65
CA ALA A 185 13.96 -3.94 15.81
C ALA A 185 14.77 -5.06 15.12
N THR A 186 15.93 -4.70 14.57
CA THR A 186 16.80 -5.61 13.80
C THR A 186 18.06 -6.02 14.55
N GLY A 187 18.20 -5.60 15.81
CA GLY A 187 19.39 -5.82 16.63
C GLY A 187 19.30 -7.01 17.62
N PRO A 188 20.28 -7.11 18.53
CA PRO A 188 20.36 -8.18 19.54
C PRO A 188 19.43 -7.98 20.74
N MET A 189 18.79 -6.83 20.87
CA MET A 189 17.89 -6.53 21.99
C MET A 189 16.85 -7.63 22.16
N PRO A 190 16.61 -8.11 23.40
CA PRO A 190 15.67 -9.19 23.61
C PRO A 190 14.21 -8.75 23.42
N TYR A 191 13.43 -9.58 22.72
CA TYR A 191 12.00 -9.44 22.59
C TYR A 191 11.36 -10.83 22.53
N ALA A 192 10.31 -11.07 23.32
CA ALA A 192 9.61 -12.36 23.38
C ALA A 192 10.56 -13.58 23.55
N GLY A 193 11.59 -13.44 24.40
CA GLY A 193 12.53 -14.52 24.74
C GLY A 193 13.61 -14.81 23.68
N ARG A 194 13.74 -13.98 22.64
CA ARG A 194 14.77 -14.10 21.60
C ARG A 194 15.31 -12.72 21.18
N PRO A 195 16.46 -12.64 20.49
CA PRO A 195 16.91 -11.38 19.89
C PRO A 195 15.85 -10.82 18.92
N SER A 196 15.62 -9.50 18.96
CA SER A 196 14.62 -8.86 18.10
C SER A 196 14.84 -9.17 16.61
N ARG A 197 16.12 -9.30 16.18
CA ARG A 197 16.45 -9.68 14.80
C ARG A 197 15.82 -11.00 14.35
N GLU A 198 15.52 -11.90 15.27
CA GLU A 198 14.98 -13.23 15.01
C GLU A 198 13.44 -13.28 15.07
N VAL A 199 12.81 -12.16 15.36
CA VAL A 199 11.34 -12.06 15.39
C VAL A 199 10.81 -11.82 13.97
N ASP A 200 9.98 -12.71 13.48
CA ASP A 200 9.29 -12.53 12.20
C ASP A 200 8.14 -11.54 12.35
N THR A 201 8.10 -10.53 11.49
CA THR A 201 7.07 -9.51 11.51
C THR A 201 5.97 -9.72 10.48
N GLY A 202 5.97 -10.82 9.73
CA GLY A 202 4.99 -11.06 8.65
C GLY A 202 3.54 -10.86 9.08
N ARG A 203 3.19 -11.31 10.29
CA ARG A 203 1.82 -11.22 10.81
C ARG A 203 1.42 -9.85 11.35
N ILE A 204 2.39 -8.95 11.54
CA ILE A 204 2.15 -7.66 12.22
C ILE A 204 2.70 -6.46 11.46
N ALA A 205 3.54 -6.67 10.46
CA ALA A 205 4.08 -5.57 9.65
C ALA A 205 2.99 -4.92 8.81
N PRO A 206 3.07 -3.62 8.58
CA PRO A 206 2.25 -2.94 7.57
C PRO A 206 2.42 -3.61 6.20
N LYS A 207 1.36 -3.58 5.40
CA LYS A 207 1.36 -4.04 4.01
C LYS A 207 0.97 -2.87 3.12
N GLY A 208 1.55 -2.79 1.93
CA GLY A 208 1.03 -1.95 0.87
C GLY A 208 -0.33 -2.47 0.41
N ILE A 209 -1.19 -1.57 0.01
CA ILE A 209 -2.50 -1.87 -0.56
C ILE A 209 -2.46 -1.53 -2.04
N LEU A 210 -2.82 -2.49 -2.89
CA LEU A 210 -2.95 -2.24 -4.32
C LEU A 210 -4.16 -1.35 -4.57
N VAL A 211 -3.92 -0.12 -4.99
CA VAL A 211 -4.97 0.83 -5.37
C VAL A 211 -5.12 0.82 -6.89
N LEU A 212 -6.21 0.27 -7.37
CA LEU A 212 -6.61 0.39 -8.78
C LEU A 212 -7.31 1.73 -8.94
N ASP A 213 -6.67 2.63 -9.70
CA ASP A 213 -7.21 3.97 -9.90
C ASP A 213 -8.17 3.94 -11.11
N GLU A 214 -9.46 3.90 -10.81
CA GLU A 214 -10.52 4.02 -11.80
C GLU A 214 -11.03 5.47 -11.91
N THR A 215 -10.50 6.39 -11.09
CA THR A 215 -10.94 7.77 -11.10
C THR A 215 -10.29 8.54 -12.24
N SER A 216 -11.11 8.91 -13.23
CA SER A 216 -10.72 9.93 -14.19
C SER A 216 -10.56 11.26 -13.46
N THR A 217 -9.33 11.76 -13.35
CA THR A 217 -9.12 13.14 -12.94
C THR A 217 -9.73 14.03 -14.02
N GLY A 218 -10.80 14.72 -13.68
CA GLY A 218 -11.47 15.62 -14.58
C GLY A 218 -10.52 16.63 -15.23
N ARG A 219 -10.92 17.21 -16.35
CA ARG A 219 -10.14 18.21 -17.08
C ARG A 219 -9.75 19.34 -16.14
N ARG A 220 -8.45 19.64 -16.04
CA ARG A 220 -7.97 20.83 -15.32
C ARG A 220 -8.67 22.08 -15.88
N PRO A 221 -9.24 22.93 -15.01
CA PRO A 221 -9.74 24.22 -15.45
C PRO A 221 -8.64 25.01 -16.16
N SER A 222 -9.00 25.78 -17.20
CA SER A 222 -8.02 26.65 -17.84
C SER A 222 -7.54 27.70 -16.86
N ALA A 223 -6.23 27.88 -16.75
CA ALA A 223 -5.60 28.90 -15.89
C ALA A 223 -6.02 30.34 -16.22
N SER A 224 -6.66 30.56 -17.38
CA SER A 224 -7.07 31.91 -17.84
C SER A 224 -8.32 32.46 -17.15
N ALA A 225 -8.97 31.72 -16.25
CA ALA A 225 -10.25 32.13 -15.66
C ALA A 225 -10.14 32.99 -14.38
N HIS A 226 -8.93 33.23 -13.84
CA HIS A 226 -8.84 33.76 -12.47
C HIS A 226 -8.03 35.06 -12.36
N ASN A 227 -8.50 36.13 -13.03
CA ASN A 227 -7.94 37.44 -12.80
C ASN A 227 -8.34 38.05 -11.42
N ASN A 228 -9.28 37.43 -10.71
CA ASN A 228 -9.75 37.85 -9.40
C ASN A 228 -10.20 36.64 -8.56
N PRO A 229 -9.28 35.86 -7.97
CA PRO A 229 -9.64 34.69 -7.20
C PRO A 229 -10.32 35.08 -5.89
N SER A 230 -11.44 34.41 -5.59
CA SER A 230 -12.06 34.42 -4.27
C SER A 230 -11.73 33.07 -3.61
N ILE A 231 -10.87 33.09 -2.60
CA ILE A 231 -10.33 31.90 -1.94
C ILE A 231 -11.13 31.66 -0.65
N TYR A 232 -11.51 30.39 -0.44
CA TYR A 232 -12.15 29.94 0.78
C TYR A 232 -11.28 28.83 1.40
N GLU A 233 -10.70 29.12 2.57
CA GLU A 233 -9.96 28.12 3.34
C GLU A 233 -10.93 27.26 4.13
N ALA A 234 -10.77 25.95 4.07
CA ALA A 234 -11.65 24.99 4.72
C ALA A 234 -10.94 23.77 5.27
N HIS A 235 -11.36 23.31 6.45
CA HIS A 235 -11.05 22.00 6.96
C HIS A 235 -12.08 21.01 6.42
N VAL A 236 -11.64 19.91 5.76
CA VAL A 236 -12.54 18.94 5.09
C VAL A 236 -13.65 18.45 6.03
N LYS A 237 -13.29 18.00 7.24
CA LYS A 237 -14.26 17.52 8.23
C LYS A 237 -15.21 18.64 8.68
N GLY A 238 -14.66 19.83 9.00
CA GLY A 238 -15.44 20.94 9.50
C GLY A 238 -16.45 21.50 8.49
N LEU A 239 -16.14 21.42 7.20
CA LEU A 239 -16.96 22.00 6.12
C LEU A 239 -18.39 21.42 6.08
N THR A 240 -18.55 20.14 6.40
CA THR A 240 -19.85 19.46 6.29
C THR A 240 -20.33 18.77 7.57
N LEU A 241 -19.59 18.85 8.67
CA LEU A 241 -19.90 18.12 9.89
C LEU A 241 -21.20 18.59 10.56
N HIS A 242 -21.51 19.89 10.45
CA HIS A 242 -22.71 20.46 11.07
C HIS A 242 -23.99 19.87 10.43
N PRO A 243 -25.02 19.52 11.23
CA PRO A 243 -26.26 18.91 10.71
C PRO A 243 -26.97 19.72 9.63
N SER A 244 -26.84 21.04 9.60
CA SER A 244 -27.43 21.90 8.57
C SER A 244 -26.94 21.60 7.15
N SER A 245 -25.79 20.96 7.01
CA SER A 245 -25.29 20.52 5.70
C SER A 245 -26.22 19.50 5.03
N SER A 246 -27.00 18.75 5.80
CA SER A 246 -27.99 17.79 5.29
C SER A 246 -29.38 18.42 5.00
N SER A 247 -29.48 19.75 5.03
CA SER A 247 -30.71 20.47 4.72
C SER A 247 -30.47 21.75 3.91
N LEU A 248 -29.35 21.84 3.21
CA LEU A 248 -28.95 23.02 2.43
C LEU A 248 -29.95 23.35 1.33
N ALA A 249 -30.48 22.36 0.64
CA ALA A 249 -31.47 22.55 -0.41
C ALA A 249 -32.77 23.14 0.14
N ALA A 250 -33.21 22.70 1.33
CA ALA A 250 -34.39 23.25 2.00
C ALA A 250 -34.15 24.67 2.49
N LEU A 251 -32.95 24.98 2.99
CA LEU A 251 -32.59 26.27 3.56
C LEU A 251 -32.35 27.33 2.46
N LEU A 252 -31.70 26.98 1.38
CA LEU A 252 -31.15 27.89 0.39
C LEU A 252 -31.70 27.74 -1.02
N GLY A 253 -32.32 26.60 -1.37
CA GLY A 253 -32.73 26.29 -2.74
C GLY A 253 -33.79 27.25 -3.32
N ARG A 254 -34.43 28.09 -2.50
CA ARG A 254 -35.35 29.18 -2.95
C ARG A 254 -34.63 30.52 -3.10
N THR A 255 -33.36 30.59 -2.72
CA THR A 255 -32.58 31.85 -2.84
C THR A 255 -32.03 31.91 -4.27
N PRO A 256 -32.22 33.02 -4.99
CA PRO A 256 -31.70 33.19 -6.35
C PRO A 256 -30.19 32.94 -6.40
N GLY A 257 -29.77 32.08 -7.33
CA GLY A 257 -28.37 31.68 -7.50
C GLY A 257 -27.96 30.42 -6.71
N PHE A 258 -28.81 29.90 -5.81
CA PHE A 258 -28.55 28.70 -5.01
C PHE A 258 -29.41 27.48 -5.42
N GLU A 259 -30.08 27.54 -6.57
CA GLU A 259 -31.00 26.49 -7.04
C GLU A 259 -30.32 25.12 -7.25
N GLY A 260 -29.02 25.14 -7.46
CA GLY A 260 -28.21 23.92 -7.64
C GLY A 260 -27.61 23.32 -6.39
N VAL A 261 -27.89 23.91 -5.22
CA VAL A 261 -27.36 23.42 -3.94
C VAL A 261 -28.04 22.12 -3.55
N VAL A 262 -27.25 21.15 -3.13
CA VAL A 262 -27.70 19.81 -2.71
C VAL A 262 -27.44 19.59 -1.22
N ASP A 263 -28.22 18.70 -0.62
CA ASP A 263 -28.00 18.26 0.73
C ASP A 263 -26.80 17.29 0.80
N VAL A 264 -26.03 17.38 1.87
CA VAL A 264 -24.98 16.38 2.15
C VAL A 264 -25.59 15.25 2.98
N PRO A 265 -25.61 14.01 2.46
CA PRO A 265 -26.08 12.85 3.22
C PRO A 265 -25.36 12.71 4.56
N GLU A 266 -26.05 12.23 5.57
CA GLU A 266 -25.52 12.17 6.94
C GLU A 266 -24.25 11.32 7.02
N GLU A 267 -24.20 10.22 6.32
CA GLU A 267 -23.07 9.31 6.22
C GLU A 267 -21.84 9.89 5.51
N LEU A 268 -22.03 10.96 4.73
CA LEU A 268 -20.94 11.66 4.02
C LEU A 268 -20.47 12.91 4.75
N ARG A 269 -21.12 13.32 5.84
CA ARG A 269 -20.70 14.49 6.61
C ARG A 269 -19.29 14.30 7.18
N GLY A 270 -18.46 15.31 7.06
CA GLY A 270 -17.07 15.31 7.50
C GLY A 270 -16.12 14.50 6.62
N THR A 271 -16.55 14.04 5.46
CA THR A 271 -15.73 13.29 4.50
C THR A 271 -15.36 14.12 3.27
N TYR A 272 -14.37 13.65 2.48
CA TYR A 272 -14.04 14.25 1.18
C TYR A 272 -15.22 14.22 0.21
N ALA A 273 -15.99 13.13 0.19
CA ALA A 273 -17.19 13.02 -0.64
C ALA A 273 -18.23 14.06 -0.25
N GLY A 274 -18.46 14.26 1.06
CA GLY A 274 -19.33 15.33 1.56
C GLY A 274 -18.82 16.71 1.18
N ALA A 275 -17.52 16.97 1.30
CA ALA A 275 -16.91 18.24 0.90
C ALA A 275 -17.09 18.51 -0.60
N ALA A 276 -17.00 17.48 -1.45
CA ALA A 276 -17.24 17.61 -2.90
C ALA A 276 -18.68 18.05 -3.22
N LEU A 277 -19.67 17.60 -2.43
CA LEU A 277 -21.07 18.01 -2.57
C LEU A 277 -21.31 19.48 -2.22
N MET A 278 -20.39 20.15 -1.51
CA MET A 278 -20.46 21.59 -1.24
C MET A 278 -20.10 22.46 -2.45
N THR A 279 -19.60 21.88 -3.53
CA THR A 279 -19.18 22.64 -4.73
C THR A 279 -20.26 23.57 -5.27
N PRO A 280 -21.53 23.17 -5.46
CA PRO A 280 -22.58 24.08 -5.94
C PRO A 280 -22.83 25.25 -4.97
N TYR A 281 -22.81 25.01 -3.68
CA TYR A 281 -22.96 26.03 -2.64
C TYR A 281 -21.83 27.07 -2.70
N LEU A 282 -20.59 26.60 -2.69
CA LEU A 282 -19.41 27.47 -2.74
C LEU A 282 -19.38 28.29 -4.04
N ARG A 283 -19.75 27.65 -5.16
CA ARG A 283 -19.86 28.36 -6.43
C ARG A 283 -20.92 29.43 -6.42
N ALA A 284 -22.09 29.16 -5.81
CA ALA A 284 -23.16 30.15 -5.64
C ALA A 284 -22.74 31.36 -4.79
N LEU A 285 -21.83 31.14 -3.82
CA LEU A 285 -21.19 32.21 -3.05
C LEU A 285 -20.14 33.01 -3.83
N GLY A 286 -19.81 32.59 -5.07
CA GLY A 286 -18.77 33.23 -5.87
C GLY A 286 -17.36 32.80 -5.52
N ILE A 287 -17.20 31.70 -4.76
CA ILE A 287 -15.89 31.10 -4.46
C ILE A 287 -15.33 30.46 -5.73
N THR A 288 -14.11 30.81 -6.08
CA THR A 288 -13.42 30.29 -7.26
C THR A 288 -12.33 29.28 -6.91
N THR A 289 -11.84 29.32 -5.67
CA THR A 289 -10.74 28.49 -5.20
C THR A 289 -11.01 28.03 -3.78
N ILE A 290 -10.90 26.74 -3.54
CA ILE A 290 -10.85 26.17 -2.19
C ILE A 290 -9.40 25.90 -1.82
N GLU A 291 -8.96 26.40 -0.67
CA GLU A 291 -7.72 26.06 -0.01
C GLU A 291 -8.06 25.10 1.13
N LEU A 292 -7.70 23.82 0.96
CA LEU A 292 -7.94 22.84 2.00
C LEU A 292 -6.82 22.91 3.03
N MET A 293 -7.18 22.97 4.32
CA MET A 293 -6.24 22.72 5.41
C MET A 293 -5.56 21.36 5.19
N PRO A 294 -4.36 21.09 5.78
CA PRO A 294 -3.58 19.90 5.46
C PRO A 294 -4.42 18.63 5.44
N VAL A 295 -4.35 17.92 4.31
CA VAL A 295 -5.12 16.69 4.03
C VAL A 295 -4.25 15.42 4.09
N HIS A 296 -3.02 15.57 4.60
CA HIS A 296 -2.15 14.42 4.81
C HIS A 296 -2.77 13.48 5.84
N GLU A 297 -2.56 12.19 5.62
CA GLU A 297 -2.95 11.17 6.60
C GLU A 297 -2.30 11.48 7.94
N THR A 298 -3.09 11.49 9.00
CA THR A 298 -2.63 11.67 10.37
C THR A 298 -2.73 10.36 11.12
N ASP A 299 -1.75 10.07 11.97
CA ASP A 299 -1.83 8.92 12.87
C ASP A 299 -2.88 9.19 13.96
N THR A 300 -4.08 8.68 13.73
CA THR A 300 -5.19 8.77 14.69
C THR A 300 -5.11 7.72 15.80
N ASP A 301 -4.14 6.81 15.72
CA ASP A 301 -3.95 5.72 16.67
C ASP A 301 -3.08 6.10 17.89
N HIS A 302 -2.49 7.28 17.90
CA HIS A 302 -1.94 7.79 19.15
C HIS A 302 -3.09 8.08 20.11
N GLU A 303 -3.10 7.38 21.22
CA GLU A 303 -3.89 7.73 22.39
C GLU A 303 -3.46 9.14 22.85
N GLY A 304 -3.96 10.15 22.18
CA GLY A 304 -4.16 11.44 22.78
C GLY A 304 -5.21 11.26 23.89
N PRO A 305 -5.26 12.15 24.88
CA PRO A 305 -6.26 12.03 25.93
C PRO A 305 -7.62 11.87 25.27
N THR A 306 -8.21 10.70 25.45
CA THR A 306 -9.58 10.38 25.07
C THR A 306 -10.52 11.19 25.97
N GLU A 307 -10.63 12.46 25.70
CA GLU A 307 -11.78 13.28 26.14
C GLU A 307 -11.53 14.70 25.64
N GLY A 308 -12.31 15.10 24.67
CA GLY A 308 -12.63 16.52 24.47
C GLY A 308 -11.74 17.30 23.50
N THR A 309 -11.18 16.71 22.45
CA THR A 309 -10.75 17.50 21.30
C THR A 309 -11.77 17.36 20.17
N VAL A 310 -12.43 18.44 19.99
CA VAL A 310 -13.42 18.89 19.01
C VAL A 310 -13.05 18.46 17.58
#